data_eceb3fa298c46729560eb6d429a8f537
#
_entry.id   eceb3fa298c46729560eb6d429a8f537
#
_cell.length_a   1.000
_cell.length_b   1.000
_cell.length_c   1.000
_cell.angle_alpha   90.00
_cell.angle_beta   90.00
_cell.angle_gamma   90.00
#
_symmetry.space_group_name_H-M   'P 1'
#
loop_
_entity.id
_entity.type
_entity.pdbx_description
1 polymer ?
#
loop_
_entity_poly.entity_id
_entity_poly.type
_entity_poly.pdbx_seq_one_letter_code
_entity_poly.pdbx_strand_id
1 'polypeptide(L)'
;MGRLHFLREKKFYINLLIILFLCGVLLWITFRILDKYTRHDQVYTMPDFVGQDYNQVKQDYSKDFHFILIDSVYPKGQQPGSIYQQDPLPGSKIKKGRNVYAIIVAVTPEKTVMPNLKNLSLREAIGRLESSGLDVDRLEYQDYSYKNNIIDQYYNGQPIKEGTELVKGSKIMLKVGIGQEKLKIKVPNLIGTPATETKRLLNLAGMNLGKEVFEDNDSLQYMCVRLMSPGPSSGSVKAGTTVDVWYHSSKTMDFKKEMKELLHEDSIVNRPKPIEIDTITESVETTDYEYEDEF
;
A
#
# COMPACT_ATOMS: atom_id res chain seq x y z
N MET A 1 58.63 59.13 6.52
CA MET A 1 57.51 59.55 5.65
C MET A 1 57.92 59.40 4.19
N GLY A 2 57.87 58.24 3.62
CA GLY A 2 58.45 58.02 2.25
C GLY A 2 57.86 56.80 1.49
N ARG A 3 56.68 56.26 1.87
CA ARG A 3 56.17 55.01 1.27
C ARG A 3 55.06 55.17 0.23
N LEU A 4 54.59 56.35 -0.09
CA LEU A 4 53.45 56.57 -0.99
C LEU A 4 53.78 57.36 -2.26
N HIS A 5 55.07 57.65 -2.53
CA HIS A 5 55.46 58.44 -3.70
C HIS A 5 55.18 57.77 -5.04
N PHE A 6 55.13 56.39 -5.08
CA PHE A 6 54.80 55.59 -6.26
C PHE A 6 53.36 55.76 -6.74
N LEU A 7 52.43 56.13 -5.82
CA LEU A 7 51.04 56.41 -6.16
C LEU A 7 50.87 57.72 -7.01
N ARG A 8 51.92 58.53 -7.13
CA ARG A 8 51.86 59.76 -7.94
C ARG A 8 52.39 59.56 -9.36
N GLU A 9 52.96 58.42 -9.67
CA GLU A 9 53.48 58.12 -11.00
C GLU A 9 52.39 57.66 -11.95
N LYS A 10 52.31 58.26 -13.15
CA LYS A 10 51.36 57.84 -14.21
C LYS A 10 51.53 56.35 -14.57
N LYS A 11 52.75 55.82 -14.47
CA LYS A 11 53.06 54.39 -14.73
C LYS A 11 52.35 53.45 -13.74
N PHE A 12 52.15 53.85 -12.49
CA PHE A 12 51.42 53.04 -11.51
C PHE A 12 49.97 52.82 -11.93
N TYR A 13 49.26 53.87 -12.34
CA TYR A 13 47.89 53.80 -12.78
C TYR A 13 47.74 52.97 -14.08
N ILE A 14 48.72 53.10 -15.00
CA ILE A 14 48.70 52.30 -16.23
C ILE A 14 48.88 50.81 -15.91
N ASN A 15 49.84 50.47 -15.04
CA ASN A 15 50.03 49.08 -14.62
C ASN A 15 48.84 48.53 -13.84
N LEU A 16 48.23 49.31 -12.96
CA LEU A 16 47.00 48.94 -12.22
C LEU A 16 45.84 48.68 -13.18
N LEU A 17 45.71 49.52 -14.22
CA LEU A 17 44.64 49.34 -15.23
C LEU A 17 44.88 48.08 -16.08
N ILE A 18 46.16 47.79 -16.41
CA ILE A 18 46.50 46.55 -17.10
C ILE A 18 46.21 45.32 -16.24
N ILE A 19 46.52 45.36 -14.95
CA ILE A 19 46.23 44.25 -14.01
C ILE A 19 44.72 44.05 -13.90
N LEU A 20 43.93 45.13 -13.73
CA LEU A 20 42.50 45.08 -13.66
C LEU A 20 41.87 44.51 -14.95
N PHE A 21 42.39 44.91 -16.11
CA PHE A 21 41.97 44.38 -17.41
C PHE A 21 42.30 42.89 -17.55
N LEU A 22 43.51 42.45 -17.19
CA LEU A 22 43.89 41.05 -17.19
C LEU A 22 43.04 40.21 -16.23
N CYS A 23 42.74 40.70 -15.03
CA CYS A 23 41.83 40.06 -14.10
C CYS A 23 40.41 39.94 -14.70
N GLY A 24 39.90 40.97 -15.35
CA GLY A 24 38.62 40.99 -16.03
C GLY A 24 38.56 39.94 -17.16
N VAL A 25 39.62 39.88 -17.98
CA VAL A 25 39.73 38.87 -19.07
C VAL A 25 39.78 37.47 -18.49
N LEU A 26 40.55 37.25 -17.41
CA LEU A 26 40.66 35.94 -16.76
C LEU A 26 39.34 35.48 -16.16
N LEU A 27 38.61 36.38 -15.49
CA LEU A 27 37.27 36.13 -15.00
C LEU A 27 36.29 35.78 -16.15
N TRP A 28 36.34 36.56 -17.23
CA TRP A 28 35.48 36.30 -18.39
C TRP A 28 35.75 34.94 -19.03
N ILE A 29 37.05 34.56 -19.20
CA ILE A 29 37.42 33.23 -19.67
C ILE A 29 36.95 32.13 -18.72
N THR A 30 37.12 32.34 -17.41
CA THR A 30 36.68 31.38 -16.39
C THR A 30 35.15 31.16 -16.47
N PHE A 31 34.36 32.23 -16.57
CA PHE A 31 32.90 32.10 -16.73
C PHE A 31 32.53 31.39 -18.03
N ARG A 32 33.21 31.67 -19.16
CA ARG A 32 32.99 30.98 -20.42
C ARG A 32 33.30 29.48 -20.37
N ILE A 33 34.36 29.10 -19.69
CA ILE A 33 34.74 27.71 -19.48
C ILE A 33 33.71 27.04 -18.56
N LEU A 34 33.27 27.71 -17.50
CA LEU A 34 32.31 27.23 -16.55
C LEU A 34 30.95 26.99 -17.21
N ASP A 35 30.45 27.92 -18.01
CA ASP A 35 29.20 27.78 -18.77
C ASP A 35 29.24 26.56 -19.70
N LYS A 36 30.38 26.35 -20.39
CA LYS A 36 30.53 25.21 -21.27
C LYS A 36 30.62 23.87 -20.51
N TYR A 37 31.25 23.90 -19.32
CA TYR A 37 31.41 22.71 -18.50
C TYR A 37 30.12 22.35 -17.76
N THR A 38 29.40 23.34 -17.24
CA THR A 38 28.16 23.10 -16.45
C THR A 38 26.93 22.87 -17.30
N ARG A 39 26.95 23.13 -18.62
CA ARG A 39 25.80 22.98 -19.55
C ARG A 39 24.51 23.52 -18.95
N HIS A 40 24.53 24.76 -18.48
CA HIS A 40 23.44 25.35 -17.67
C HIS A 40 22.10 25.40 -18.42
N ASP A 41 22.11 25.46 -19.73
CA ASP A 41 20.90 25.66 -20.57
C ASP A 41 20.20 24.37 -21.03
N GLN A 42 20.76 23.17 -20.72
CA GLN A 42 20.16 21.91 -21.13
C GLN A 42 19.33 21.33 -19.98
N VAL A 43 18.14 21.88 -19.78
CA VAL A 43 17.15 21.36 -18.83
C VAL A 43 16.14 20.52 -19.60
N TYR A 44 15.97 19.26 -19.20
CA TYR A 44 14.95 18.35 -19.67
C TYR A 44 13.83 18.27 -18.66
N THR A 45 12.60 18.14 -19.14
CA THR A 45 11.46 17.83 -18.29
C THR A 45 11.33 16.33 -18.18
N MET A 46 11.28 15.80 -16.97
CA MET A 46 11.13 14.38 -16.72
C MET A 46 9.78 13.87 -17.25
N PRO A 47 9.76 12.90 -18.20
CA PRO A 47 8.54 12.28 -18.66
C PRO A 47 7.87 11.47 -17.55
N ASP A 48 6.57 11.21 -17.71
CA ASP A 48 5.83 10.30 -16.85
C ASP A 48 5.96 8.86 -17.37
N PHE A 49 6.61 8.03 -16.60
CA PHE A 49 6.82 6.61 -16.89
C PHE A 49 5.96 5.69 -16.00
N VAL A 50 5.22 6.25 -15.04
CA VAL A 50 4.36 5.46 -14.14
C VAL A 50 3.29 4.73 -14.95
N GLY A 51 3.13 3.44 -14.70
CA GLY A 51 2.20 2.56 -15.43
C GLY A 51 2.74 1.98 -16.73
N GLN A 52 3.90 2.45 -17.24
CA GLN A 52 4.50 1.92 -18.46
C GLN A 52 5.44 0.73 -18.14
N ASP A 53 5.65 -0.16 -19.11
CA ASP A 53 6.58 -1.29 -18.96
C ASP A 53 8.02 -0.80 -18.80
N TYR A 54 8.68 -1.26 -17.73
CA TYR A 54 10.03 -0.83 -17.36
C TYR A 54 11.08 -1.15 -18.46
N ASN A 55 10.98 -2.33 -19.07
CA ASN A 55 11.97 -2.75 -20.06
C ASN A 55 11.83 -1.94 -21.34
N GLN A 56 10.60 -1.65 -21.76
CA GLN A 56 10.32 -0.81 -22.93
C GLN A 56 10.81 0.62 -22.70
N VAL A 57 10.44 1.24 -21.56
CA VAL A 57 10.88 2.60 -21.21
C VAL A 57 12.40 2.67 -21.15
N LYS A 58 13.04 1.68 -20.50
CA LYS A 58 14.49 1.61 -20.42
C LYS A 58 15.15 1.52 -21.80
N GLN A 59 14.57 0.79 -22.74
CA GLN A 59 15.07 0.68 -24.11
C GLN A 59 14.93 1.99 -24.87
N ASP A 60 13.75 2.61 -24.81
CA ASP A 60 13.41 3.82 -25.57
C ASP A 60 14.19 5.05 -25.10
N TYR A 61 14.44 5.15 -23.80
CA TYR A 61 15.07 6.33 -23.18
C TYR A 61 16.52 6.09 -22.69
N SER A 62 17.13 4.96 -23.03
CA SER A 62 18.52 4.61 -22.62
C SER A 62 19.58 5.61 -23.04
N LYS A 63 19.35 6.39 -24.10
CA LYS A 63 20.26 7.43 -24.59
C LYS A 63 20.19 8.72 -23.77
N ASP A 64 19.05 8.95 -23.10
CA ASP A 64 18.78 10.19 -22.38
C ASP A 64 18.91 10.04 -20.86
N PHE A 65 18.59 8.85 -20.32
CA PHE A 65 18.58 8.57 -18.89
C PHE A 65 19.22 7.23 -18.55
N HIS A 66 19.73 7.13 -17.31
CA HIS A 66 20.22 5.87 -16.75
C HIS A 66 19.15 5.32 -15.77
N PHE A 67 18.48 4.23 -16.16
CA PHE A 67 17.47 3.59 -15.32
C PHE A 67 18.12 2.65 -14.32
N ILE A 68 17.75 2.83 -13.04
CA ILE A 68 18.21 2.01 -11.91
C ILE A 68 16.96 1.46 -11.22
N LEU A 69 16.81 0.13 -11.25
CA LEU A 69 15.78 -0.55 -10.50
C LEU A 69 16.21 -0.61 -9.03
N ILE A 70 15.39 -0.04 -8.13
CA ILE A 70 15.68 -0.03 -6.69
C ILE A 70 14.97 -1.19 -6.00
N ASP A 71 13.67 -1.37 -6.33
CA ASP A 71 12.81 -2.31 -5.63
C ASP A 71 11.65 -2.76 -6.53
N SER A 72 10.93 -3.78 -6.07
CA SER A 72 9.69 -4.23 -6.69
C SER A 72 8.61 -4.44 -5.63
N VAL A 73 7.40 -3.95 -5.92
CA VAL A 73 6.22 -4.05 -5.04
C VAL A 73 5.13 -4.87 -5.72
N TYR A 74 4.22 -5.44 -4.95
CA TYR A 74 3.11 -6.24 -5.46
C TYR A 74 1.75 -5.60 -5.12
N PRO A 75 1.39 -4.46 -5.71
CA PRO A 75 0.08 -3.84 -5.53
C PRO A 75 -1.00 -4.65 -6.27
N LYS A 76 -2.18 -4.78 -5.64
CA LYS A 76 -3.31 -5.46 -6.29
C LYS A 76 -3.81 -4.64 -7.49
N GLY A 77 -4.06 -5.33 -8.61
CA GLY A 77 -4.71 -4.73 -9.78
C GLY A 77 -3.81 -3.91 -10.70
N GLN A 78 -2.50 -3.92 -10.50
CA GLN A 78 -1.55 -3.26 -11.42
C GLN A 78 -0.82 -4.27 -12.31
N GLN A 79 -0.43 -3.82 -13.50
CA GLN A 79 0.21 -4.66 -14.50
C GLN A 79 1.63 -5.06 -14.05
N PRO A 80 1.96 -6.35 -13.97
CA PRO A 80 3.31 -6.81 -13.65
C PRO A 80 4.36 -6.26 -14.62
N GLY A 81 5.52 -5.85 -14.11
CA GLY A 81 6.60 -5.25 -14.90
C GLY A 81 6.45 -3.75 -15.19
N SER A 82 5.30 -3.15 -14.89
CA SER A 82 5.12 -1.71 -15.04
C SER A 82 5.82 -0.91 -13.95
N ILE A 83 6.19 0.33 -14.23
CA ILE A 83 6.79 1.25 -13.26
C ILE A 83 5.71 1.69 -12.28
N TYR A 84 5.90 1.36 -11.00
CA TYR A 84 5.01 1.75 -9.90
C TYR A 84 5.29 3.18 -9.43
N GLN A 85 6.58 3.51 -9.30
CA GLN A 85 7.05 4.82 -8.86
C GLN A 85 8.38 5.15 -9.51
N GLN A 86 8.59 6.43 -9.81
CA GLN A 86 9.84 6.93 -10.34
C GLN A 86 10.39 8.11 -9.52
N ASP A 87 11.71 8.23 -9.49
CA ASP A 87 12.45 9.38 -8.99
C ASP A 87 13.58 9.74 -9.99
N PRO A 88 13.61 10.96 -10.56
CA PRO A 88 12.80 12.15 -10.29
C PRO A 88 11.32 12.04 -10.69
N LEU A 89 10.48 12.82 -9.98
CA LEU A 89 9.04 12.85 -10.25
C LEU A 89 8.74 13.39 -11.67
N PRO A 90 7.63 12.96 -12.31
CA PRO A 90 7.17 13.50 -13.58
C PRO A 90 7.09 15.03 -13.56
N GLY A 91 7.51 15.68 -14.64
CA GLY A 91 7.54 17.14 -14.76
C GLY A 91 8.72 17.84 -14.07
N SER A 92 9.57 17.11 -13.34
CA SER A 92 10.76 17.68 -12.71
C SER A 92 11.78 18.17 -13.75
N LYS A 93 12.46 19.28 -13.46
CA LYS A 93 13.55 19.78 -14.27
C LYS A 93 14.84 19.02 -13.97
N ILE A 94 15.39 18.33 -14.94
CA ILE A 94 16.56 17.46 -14.79
C ILE A 94 17.60 17.74 -15.87
N LYS A 95 18.81 17.23 -15.68
CA LYS A 95 19.89 17.27 -16.69
C LYS A 95 19.92 15.95 -17.46
N LYS A 96 20.39 16.00 -18.72
CA LYS A 96 20.62 14.81 -19.54
C LYS A 96 21.60 13.85 -18.84
N GLY A 97 21.34 12.53 -18.94
CA GLY A 97 22.14 11.50 -18.29
C GLY A 97 21.87 11.37 -16.77
N ARG A 98 20.78 11.97 -16.26
CA ARG A 98 20.36 11.78 -14.87
C ARG A 98 19.97 10.32 -14.62
N ASN A 99 20.30 9.79 -13.45
CA ASN A 99 19.76 8.51 -12.99
C ASN A 99 18.29 8.64 -12.71
N VAL A 100 17.51 7.70 -13.25
CA VAL A 100 16.09 7.53 -12.97
C VAL A 100 15.94 6.27 -12.14
N TYR A 101 15.55 6.45 -10.91
CA TYR A 101 15.29 5.37 -9.99
C TYR A 101 13.85 4.92 -10.15
N ALA A 102 13.65 3.63 -10.36
CA ALA A 102 12.33 3.05 -10.57
C ALA A 102 12.03 1.96 -9.54
N ILE A 103 10.80 1.96 -9.05
CA ILE A 103 10.17 0.84 -8.35
C ILE A 103 9.19 0.23 -9.34
N ILE A 104 9.24 -1.07 -9.57
CA ILE A 104 8.34 -1.74 -10.51
C ILE A 104 7.29 -2.58 -9.79
N VAL A 105 6.21 -2.89 -10.50
CA VAL A 105 5.27 -3.93 -10.08
C VAL A 105 5.95 -5.28 -10.27
N ALA A 106 6.07 -6.05 -9.20
CA ALA A 106 6.74 -7.36 -9.24
C ALA A 106 6.03 -8.31 -10.21
N VAL A 107 6.82 -8.96 -11.04
CA VAL A 107 6.34 -9.97 -11.99
C VAL A 107 5.99 -11.27 -11.26
N THR A 108 6.73 -11.60 -10.21
CA THR A 108 6.50 -12.80 -9.41
C THR A 108 6.00 -12.40 -8.03
N PRO A 109 4.86 -12.93 -7.58
CA PRO A 109 4.35 -12.66 -6.25
C PRO A 109 5.34 -13.16 -5.18
N GLU A 110 5.47 -12.39 -4.11
CA GLU A 110 6.27 -12.76 -2.96
C GLU A 110 5.71 -14.05 -2.34
N LYS A 111 6.57 -15.03 -2.12
CA LYS A 111 6.19 -16.31 -1.51
C LYS A 111 6.50 -16.31 -0.02
N THR A 112 5.74 -17.10 0.71
CA THR A 112 5.92 -17.38 2.13
C THR A 112 5.66 -18.85 2.40
N VAL A 113 5.96 -19.30 3.60
CA VAL A 113 5.81 -20.70 4.00
C VAL A 113 4.68 -20.83 5.03
N MET A 114 3.81 -21.82 4.84
CA MET A 114 2.73 -22.10 5.78
C MET A 114 3.28 -22.54 7.14
N PRO A 115 3.00 -21.80 8.23
CA PRO A 115 3.41 -22.20 9.57
C PRO A 115 2.56 -23.37 10.11
N ASN A 116 3.09 -24.08 11.11
CA ASN A 116 2.30 -25.06 11.85
C ASN A 116 1.40 -24.33 12.86
N LEU A 117 0.09 -24.47 12.69
CA LEU A 117 -0.91 -23.85 13.56
C LEU A 117 -1.66 -24.84 14.43
N LYS A 118 -1.50 -26.15 14.17
CA LYS A 118 -2.21 -27.20 14.92
C LYS A 118 -1.87 -27.14 16.42
N ASN A 119 -2.86 -27.32 17.23
CA ASN A 119 -2.78 -27.28 18.69
C ASN A 119 -2.42 -25.90 19.30
N LEU A 120 -2.33 -24.86 18.50
CA LEU A 120 -2.14 -23.50 19.01
C LEU A 120 -3.48 -22.90 19.45
N SER A 121 -3.41 -21.90 20.34
CA SER A 121 -4.58 -21.05 20.59
C SER A 121 -4.93 -20.23 19.37
N LEU A 122 -6.21 -19.87 19.20
CA LEU A 122 -6.66 -19.03 18.09
C LEU A 122 -5.85 -17.71 17.97
N ARG A 123 -5.58 -17.06 19.09
CA ARG A 123 -4.78 -15.83 19.13
C ARG A 123 -3.36 -16.03 18.60
N GLU A 124 -2.72 -17.10 19.04
CA GLU A 124 -1.35 -17.43 18.62
C GLU A 124 -1.31 -17.81 17.12
N ALA A 125 -2.30 -18.58 16.66
CA ALA A 125 -2.41 -18.95 15.25
C ALA A 125 -2.59 -17.74 14.33
N ILE A 126 -3.45 -16.79 14.69
CA ILE A 126 -3.62 -15.53 13.96
C ILE A 126 -2.29 -14.75 13.93
N GLY A 127 -1.60 -14.59 15.06
CA GLY A 127 -0.32 -13.90 15.09
C GLY A 127 0.76 -14.58 14.25
N ARG A 128 0.80 -15.92 14.19
CA ARG A 128 1.73 -16.66 13.31
C ARG A 128 1.41 -16.49 11.84
N LEU A 129 0.13 -16.49 11.46
CA LEU A 129 -0.28 -16.20 10.07
C LEU A 129 0.15 -14.80 9.67
N GLU A 130 -0.15 -13.79 10.48
CA GLU A 130 0.23 -12.40 10.24
C GLU A 130 1.75 -12.23 10.10
N SER A 131 2.53 -12.85 11.00
CA SER A 131 4.00 -12.80 10.91
C SER A 131 4.57 -13.49 9.67
N SER A 132 3.85 -14.47 9.14
CA SER A 132 4.18 -15.15 7.87
C SER A 132 3.61 -14.40 6.65
N GLY A 133 2.93 -13.26 6.83
CA GLY A 133 2.28 -12.53 5.75
C GLY A 133 1.09 -13.27 5.14
N LEU A 134 0.42 -14.12 5.90
CA LEU A 134 -0.80 -14.82 5.53
C LEU A 134 -2.00 -14.24 6.27
N ASP A 135 -3.19 -14.32 5.67
CA ASP A 135 -4.44 -13.80 6.21
C ASP A 135 -5.35 -14.95 6.67
N VAL A 136 -6.22 -14.66 7.64
CA VAL A 136 -7.33 -15.56 7.97
C VAL A 136 -8.44 -15.39 6.94
N ASP A 137 -8.89 -16.50 6.33
CA ASP A 137 -10.10 -16.50 5.48
C ASP A 137 -11.35 -16.44 6.35
N ARG A 138 -11.58 -17.52 7.08
CA ARG A 138 -12.69 -17.67 8.02
C ARG A 138 -12.33 -18.67 9.12
N LEU A 139 -13.09 -18.60 10.22
CA LEU A 139 -13.06 -19.52 11.34
C LEU A 139 -14.23 -20.49 11.22
N GLU A 140 -13.95 -21.78 11.18
CA GLU A 140 -14.97 -22.83 11.27
C GLU A 140 -14.85 -23.53 12.62
N TYR A 141 -15.91 -23.50 13.39
CA TYR A 141 -15.94 -24.10 14.72
C TYR A 141 -16.51 -25.51 14.68
N GLN A 142 -15.82 -26.45 15.35
CA GLN A 142 -16.20 -27.84 15.45
C GLN A 142 -16.14 -28.32 16.89
N ASP A 143 -16.93 -29.34 17.24
CA ASP A 143 -16.86 -30.03 18.53
C ASP A 143 -15.48 -30.63 18.73
N TYR A 144 -14.81 -30.19 19.81
CA TYR A 144 -13.47 -30.60 20.17
C TYR A 144 -13.24 -30.40 21.67
N SER A 145 -12.38 -31.20 22.27
CA SER A 145 -12.18 -31.16 23.73
C SER A 145 -11.64 -29.83 24.25
N TYR A 146 -10.82 -29.14 23.45
CA TYR A 146 -10.17 -27.90 23.83
C TYR A 146 -10.81 -26.70 23.16
N LYS A 147 -11.17 -25.69 23.99
CA LYS A 147 -11.77 -24.42 23.54
C LYS A 147 -10.74 -23.53 22.86
N ASN A 148 -11.11 -22.90 21.74
CA ASN A 148 -10.28 -21.96 20.99
C ASN A 148 -8.91 -22.53 20.57
N ASN A 149 -8.83 -23.84 20.41
CA ASN A 149 -7.62 -24.52 19.92
C ASN A 149 -7.76 -24.83 18.43
N ILE A 150 -6.68 -24.67 17.67
CA ILE A 150 -6.69 -24.96 16.24
C ILE A 150 -6.60 -26.47 16.04
N ILE A 151 -7.62 -27.01 15.39
CA ILE A 151 -7.71 -28.44 15.05
C ILE A 151 -6.96 -28.70 13.75
N ASP A 152 -7.22 -27.88 12.72
CA ASP A 152 -6.64 -28.03 11.39
C ASP A 152 -6.65 -26.72 10.62
N GLN A 153 -5.90 -26.67 9.51
CA GLN A 153 -5.69 -25.52 8.66
C GLN A 153 -5.96 -25.89 7.19
N TYR A 154 -6.64 -25.00 6.45
CA TYR A 154 -7.07 -25.26 5.09
C TYR A 154 -6.76 -24.06 4.17
N TYR A 155 -6.39 -24.37 2.94
CA TYR A 155 -6.22 -23.42 1.87
C TYR A 155 -7.06 -23.83 0.67
N ASN A 156 -7.88 -22.93 0.13
CA ASN A 156 -8.81 -23.20 -0.96
C ASN A 156 -9.69 -24.46 -0.72
N GLY A 157 -10.13 -24.66 0.51
CA GLY A 157 -10.97 -25.80 0.90
C GLY A 157 -10.25 -27.14 1.08
N GLN A 158 -8.93 -27.19 0.87
CA GLN A 158 -8.12 -28.39 1.07
C GLN A 158 -7.22 -28.26 2.30
N PRO A 159 -7.02 -29.38 3.07
CA PRO A 159 -6.08 -29.36 4.17
C PRO A 159 -4.67 -29.01 3.69
N ILE A 160 -4.00 -28.09 4.38
CA ILE A 160 -2.65 -27.66 4.03
C ILE A 160 -1.64 -28.04 5.12
N LYS A 161 -0.48 -28.55 4.71
CA LYS A 161 0.60 -28.91 5.63
C LYS A 161 1.50 -27.71 5.90
N GLU A 162 2.15 -27.74 7.09
CA GLU A 162 3.27 -26.84 7.37
C GLU A 162 4.37 -27.00 6.32
N GLY A 163 5.11 -25.92 6.07
CA GLY A 163 6.20 -25.95 5.09
C GLY A 163 5.75 -25.76 3.63
N THR A 164 4.45 -25.77 3.34
CA THR A 164 3.94 -25.55 1.97
C THR A 164 4.19 -24.10 1.55
N GLU A 165 4.76 -23.90 0.35
CA GLU A 165 4.92 -22.56 -0.23
C GLU A 165 3.57 -21.99 -0.65
N LEU A 166 3.32 -20.75 -0.27
CA LEU A 166 2.13 -19.97 -0.60
C LEU A 166 2.53 -18.57 -1.07
N VAL A 167 1.63 -17.93 -1.79
CA VAL A 167 1.76 -16.51 -2.10
C VAL A 167 1.43 -15.70 -0.85
N LYS A 168 2.24 -14.67 -0.55
CA LYS A 168 1.98 -13.75 0.55
C LYS A 168 0.59 -13.10 0.39
N GLY A 169 -0.15 -12.96 1.49
CA GLY A 169 -1.56 -12.54 1.47
C GLY A 169 -2.56 -13.67 1.15
N SER A 170 -2.11 -14.93 1.01
CA SER A 170 -3.03 -16.07 0.88
C SER A 170 -3.91 -16.19 2.12
N LYS A 171 -5.19 -16.54 1.90
CA LYS A 171 -6.21 -16.63 2.95
C LYS A 171 -6.35 -18.07 3.44
N ILE A 172 -6.19 -18.27 4.73
CA ILE A 172 -6.21 -19.58 5.38
C ILE A 172 -7.47 -19.73 6.23
N MET A 173 -8.24 -20.78 6.01
CA MET A 173 -9.36 -21.15 6.85
C MET A 173 -8.84 -21.96 8.03
N LEU A 174 -9.29 -21.60 9.23
CA LEU A 174 -8.91 -22.26 10.48
C LEU A 174 -10.08 -23.05 11.04
N LYS A 175 -9.87 -24.33 11.31
CA LYS A 175 -10.81 -25.15 12.04
C LYS A 175 -10.51 -25.06 13.52
N VAL A 176 -11.47 -24.59 14.32
CA VAL A 176 -11.29 -24.20 15.73
C VAL A 176 -12.19 -25.05 16.62
N GLY A 177 -11.68 -25.45 17.77
CA GLY A 177 -12.43 -26.21 18.77
C GLY A 177 -13.40 -25.36 19.58
N ILE A 178 -14.64 -25.84 19.76
CA ILE A 178 -15.67 -25.19 20.59
C ILE A 178 -15.42 -25.45 22.09
N GLY A 179 -14.82 -26.56 22.46
CA GLY A 179 -14.75 -27.06 23.82
C GLY A 179 -15.98 -27.92 24.16
N GLN A 180 -16.05 -28.38 25.40
CA GLN A 180 -17.15 -29.24 25.89
C GLN A 180 -18.47 -28.48 26.08
N GLU A 181 -18.39 -27.17 26.30
CA GLU A 181 -19.57 -26.29 26.39
C GLU A 181 -19.74 -25.52 25.09
N LYS A 182 -21.03 -25.30 24.70
CA LYS A 182 -21.35 -24.46 23.53
C LYS A 182 -20.77 -23.07 23.72
N LEU A 183 -19.69 -22.77 22.99
CA LEU A 183 -18.96 -21.52 23.13
C LEU A 183 -19.82 -20.34 22.70
N LYS A 184 -20.23 -19.55 23.69
CA LYS A 184 -20.87 -18.24 23.46
C LYS A 184 -19.82 -17.14 23.60
N ILE A 185 -19.80 -16.24 22.65
CA ILE A 185 -18.83 -15.14 22.55
C ILE A 185 -19.58 -13.83 22.65
N LYS A 186 -19.09 -12.91 23.45
CA LYS A 186 -19.62 -11.54 23.51
C LYS A 186 -19.17 -10.78 22.28
N VAL A 187 -20.10 -10.11 21.60
CA VAL A 187 -19.78 -9.27 20.45
C VAL A 187 -18.93 -8.08 20.89
N PRO A 188 -17.71 -7.90 20.33
CA PRO A 188 -16.88 -6.76 20.67
C PRO A 188 -17.48 -5.47 20.14
N ASN A 189 -17.22 -4.35 20.82
CA ASN A 189 -17.55 -3.04 20.28
C ASN A 189 -16.40 -2.58 19.37
N LEU A 190 -16.64 -2.53 18.07
CA LEU A 190 -15.68 -2.08 17.06
C LEU A 190 -16.05 -0.74 16.42
N ILE A 191 -17.06 -0.04 16.95
CA ILE A 191 -17.45 1.28 16.43
C ILE A 191 -16.27 2.24 16.52
N GLY A 192 -15.95 2.92 15.41
CA GLY A 192 -14.78 3.80 15.29
C GLY A 192 -13.46 3.09 14.94
N THR A 193 -13.47 1.74 14.85
CA THR A 193 -12.28 0.98 14.42
C THR A 193 -12.06 1.15 12.92
N PRO A 194 -10.80 1.34 12.45
CA PRO A 194 -10.50 1.39 11.02
C PRO A 194 -10.88 0.10 10.28
N ALA A 195 -11.33 0.24 9.03
CA ALA A 195 -11.71 -0.90 8.19
C ALA A 195 -10.56 -1.91 8.02
N THR A 196 -9.32 -1.44 7.99
CA THR A 196 -8.11 -2.27 7.87
C THR A 196 -7.90 -3.23 9.04
N GLU A 197 -8.42 -2.91 10.24
CA GLU A 197 -8.24 -3.72 11.46
C GLU A 197 -9.47 -4.53 11.83
N THR A 198 -10.64 -4.18 11.28
CA THR A 198 -11.93 -4.75 11.69
C THR A 198 -11.95 -6.27 11.58
N LYS A 199 -11.52 -6.84 10.46
CA LYS A 199 -11.47 -8.30 10.24
C LYS A 199 -10.60 -8.99 11.28
N ARG A 200 -9.43 -8.44 11.55
CA ARG A 200 -8.48 -8.98 12.52
C ARG A 200 -9.09 -9.04 13.92
N LEU A 201 -9.72 -7.96 14.35
CA LEU A 201 -10.32 -7.87 15.68
C LEU A 201 -11.53 -8.82 15.83
N LEU A 202 -12.35 -8.98 14.78
CA LEU A 202 -13.44 -9.96 14.76
C LEU A 202 -12.88 -11.39 14.88
N ASN A 203 -11.86 -11.72 14.09
CA ASN A 203 -11.23 -13.05 14.15
C ASN A 203 -10.60 -13.33 15.53
N LEU A 204 -9.95 -12.35 16.16
CA LEU A 204 -9.41 -12.47 17.52
C LEU A 204 -10.53 -12.67 18.57
N ALA A 205 -11.71 -12.13 18.32
CA ALA A 205 -12.90 -12.37 19.15
C ALA A 205 -13.61 -13.69 18.81
N GLY A 206 -13.13 -14.45 17.84
CA GLY A 206 -13.72 -15.73 17.42
C GLY A 206 -14.91 -15.59 16.51
N MET A 207 -15.05 -14.49 15.78
CA MET A 207 -16.11 -14.18 14.83
C MET A 207 -15.57 -14.00 13.42
N ASN A 208 -16.45 -14.07 12.44
CA ASN A 208 -16.10 -13.86 11.04
C ASN A 208 -16.61 -12.48 10.56
N LEU A 209 -15.86 -11.84 9.67
CA LEU A 209 -16.33 -10.69 8.94
C LEU A 209 -17.29 -11.16 7.84
N GLY A 210 -18.47 -10.54 7.78
CA GLY A 210 -19.49 -10.80 6.78
C GLY A 210 -19.48 -9.78 5.65
N LYS A 211 -20.66 -9.23 5.37
CA LYS A 211 -20.82 -8.19 4.35
C LYS A 211 -20.19 -6.89 4.84
N GLU A 212 -19.36 -6.28 4.00
CA GLU A 212 -18.81 -4.94 4.20
C GLU A 212 -19.57 -3.94 3.34
N VAL A 213 -20.05 -2.87 3.94
CA VAL A 213 -20.78 -1.79 3.26
C VAL A 213 -20.08 -0.49 3.52
N PHE A 214 -19.61 0.17 2.47
CA PHE A 214 -18.97 1.48 2.55
C PHE A 214 -20.01 2.54 2.19
N GLU A 215 -20.34 3.41 3.15
CA GLU A 215 -21.36 4.46 2.98
C GLU A 215 -20.79 5.72 2.31
N ASP A 216 -19.47 5.89 2.33
CA ASP A 216 -18.74 6.98 1.69
C ASP A 216 -17.73 6.46 0.69
N ASN A 217 -17.38 7.29 -0.29
CA ASN A 217 -16.37 6.99 -1.28
C ASN A 217 -15.02 7.63 -0.92
N ASP A 218 -14.50 7.30 0.27
CA ASP A 218 -13.20 7.79 0.76
C ASP A 218 -12.16 6.64 0.79
N SER A 219 -10.90 6.97 1.01
CA SER A 219 -9.82 5.98 1.14
C SER A 219 -10.04 5.09 2.37
N LEU A 220 -9.75 3.79 2.25
CA LEU A 220 -9.94 2.78 3.32
C LEU A 220 -9.31 3.18 4.66
N GLN A 221 -8.22 3.94 4.66
CA GLN A 221 -7.56 4.41 5.87
C GLN A 221 -8.40 5.35 6.73
N TYR A 222 -9.41 6.02 6.14
CA TYR A 222 -10.32 6.93 6.84
C TYR A 222 -11.67 6.28 7.14
N MET A 223 -11.93 5.10 6.56
CA MET A 223 -13.17 4.37 6.77
C MET A 223 -13.13 3.67 8.13
N CYS A 224 -14.08 3.99 8.98
CA CYS A 224 -14.22 3.41 10.31
C CYS A 224 -15.59 2.76 10.48
N VAL A 225 -15.65 1.74 11.32
CA VAL A 225 -16.90 1.03 11.63
C VAL A 225 -17.90 2.00 12.26
N ARG A 226 -19.03 2.17 11.59
CA ARG A 226 -20.17 2.93 12.10
C ARG A 226 -21.19 2.03 12.76
N LEU A 227 -21.56 0.95 12.08
CA LEU A 227 -22.56 0.01 12.53
C LEU A 227 -22.09 -1.43 12.30
N MET A 228 -22.54 -2.34 13.13
CA MET A 228 -22.26 -3.77 12.98
C MET A 228 -23.48 -4.60 13.38
N SER A 229 -23.68 -5.74 12.72
CA SER A 229 -24.77 -6.66 12.99
C SER A 229 -24.31 -8.13 12.95
N PRO A 230 -24.42 -8.89 14.05
CA PRO A 230 -24.91 -8.45 15.38
C PRO A 230 -24.01 -7.38 16.01
N GLY A 231 -24.59 -6.45 16.74
CA GLY A 231 -23.91 -5.37 17.44
C GLY A 231 -23.52 -5.72 18.87
N PRO A 232 -22.83 -4.82 19.59
CA PRO A 232 -22.39 -5.06 20.98
C PRO A 232 -23.54 -5.32 21.96
N SER A 233 -24.72 -4.73 21.71
CA SER A 233 -25.95 -4.91 22.50
C SER A 233 -26.65 -6.25 22.27
N SER A 234 -26.27 -7.01 21.23
CA SER A 234 -26.87 -8.32 20.91
C SER A 234 -26.56 -9.43 21.93
N GLY A 235 -25.75 -9.12 22.95
CA GLY A 235 -25.36 -10.07 23.97
C GLY A 235 -24.31 -11.07 23.48
N SER A 236 -24.50 -12.36 23.85
CA SER A 236 -23.56 -13.41 23.46
C SER A 236 -24.08 -14.20 22.26
N VAL A 237 -23.23 -14.34 21.24
CA VAL A 237 -23.51 -15.09 20.01
C VAL A 237 -22.69 -16.38 19.96
N LYS A 238 -22.98 -17.27 19.00
CA LYS A 238 -22.19 -18.48 18.79
C LYS A 238 -20.79 -18.13 18.25
N ALA A 239 -19.80 -18.92 18.62
CA ALA A 239 -18.47 -18.85 18.00
C ALA A 239 -18.56 -19.04 16.48
N GLY A 240 -17.79 -18.30 15.73
CA GLY A 240 -17.83 -18.29 14.26
C GLY A 240 -18.99 -17.51 13.64
N THR A 241 -19.81 -16.82 14.45
CA THR A 241 -20.86 -15.94 13.93
C THR A 241 -20.26 -14.91 12.98
N THR A 242 -20.95 -14.72 11.86
CA THR A 242 -20.59 -13.70 10.86
C THR A 242 -21.18 -12.36 11.26
N VAL A 243 -20.37 -11.31 11.20
CA VAL A 243 -20.75 -9.94 11.56
C VAL A 243 -20.68 -9.07 10.30
N ASP A 244 -21.81 -8.51 9.91
CA ASP A 244 -21.88 -7.52 8.83
C ASP A 244 -21.50 -6.15 9.37
N VAL A 245 -20.76 -5.36 8.58
CA VAL A 245 -20.18 -4.09 9.03
C VAL A 245 -20.45 -3.00 8.01
N TRP A 246 -20.86 -1.82 8.50
CA TRP A 246 -21.03 -0.59 7.75
C TRP A 246 -19.94 0.40 8.15
N TYR A 247 -19.26 0.93 7.15
CA TYR A 247 -18.16 1.88 7.33
C TYR A 247 -18.57 3.27 6.88
N HIS A 248 -18.13 4.27 7.62
CA HIS A 248 -18.29 5.68 7.30
C HIS A 248 -16.96 6.42 7.48
N SER A 249 -16.77 7.54 6.76
CA SER A 249 -15.50 8.28 6.82
C SER A 249 -15.33 9.00 8.16
N SER A 250 -14.18 8.85 8.78
CA SER A 250 -13.79 9.56 10.00
C SER A 250 -13.56 11.06 9.79
N LYS A 251 -13.54 11.54 8.53
CA LYS A 251 -13.44 12.96 8.21
C LYS A 251 -14.79 13.69 8.31
N THR A 252 -15.89 12.96 8.05
CA THR A 252 -17.25 13.49 7.96
C THR A 252 -18.08 13.24 9.21
N MET A 253 -17.65 12.27 10.04
CA MET A 253 -18.40 11.82 11.20
C MET A 253 -17.61 11.92 12.51
N ASP A 254 -18.26 12.41 13.58
CA ASP A 254 -17.74 12.34 14.94
C ASP A 254 -18.15 11.02 15.62
N PHE A 255 -17.34 10.00 15.49
CA PHE A 255 -17.58 8.67 16.05
C PHE A 255 -17.75 8.66 17.57
N LYS A 256 -17.18 9.63 18.32
CA LYS A 256 -17.34 9.69 19.78
C LYS A 256 -18.77 10.08 20.19
N LYS A 257 -19.37 10.97 19.42
CA LYS A 257 -20.76 11.40 19.66
C LYS A 257 -21.72 10.28 19.26
N GLU A 258 -21.54 9.72 18.08
CA GLU A 258 -22.40 8.66 17.54
C GLU A 258 -22.31 7.35 18.33
N MET A 259 -21.13 7.01 18.85
CA MET A 259 -20.97 5.85 19.73
C MET A 259 -21.84 5.97 20.99
N LYS A 260 -21.99 7.17 21.56
CA LYS A 260 -22.90 7.38 22.70
C LYS A 260 -24.36 7.17 22.31
N GLU A 261 -24.76 7.66 21.15
CA GLU A 261 -26.14 7.54 20.66
C GLU A 261 -26.48 6.09 20.31
N LEU A 262 -25.59 5.38 19.58
CA LEU A 262 -25.77 3.97 19.19
C LEU A 262 -25.75 2.98 20.36
N LEU A 263 -25.02 3.28 21.42
CA LEU A 263 -25.04 2.48 22.65
C LEU A 263 -26.29 2.72 23.49
N HIS A 264 -26.99 3.85 23.29
CA HIS A 264 -28.24 4.16 23.96
C HIS A 264 -29.49 3.75 23.16
N GLU A 265 -29.37 3.67 21.84
CA GLU A 265 -30.48 3.20 20.99
C GLU A 265 -30.37 1.69 20.77
N ASP A 266 -31.19 0.92 21.46
CA ASP A 266 -31.49 -0.50 21.20
C ASP A 266 -32.22 -0.70 19.84
N SER A 267 -32.08 0.23 18.89
CA SER A 267 -32.86 0.23 17.67
C SER A 267 -32.15 -0.43 16.49
N ILE A 268 -32.29 -1.74 16.42
CA ILE A 268 -32.14 -2.54 15.17
C ILE A 268 -33.08 -2.03 14.05
N VAL A 269 -33.97 -1.10 14.34
CA VAL A 269 -35.12 -0.70 13.48
C VAL A 269 -34.71 0.33 12.39
N ASN A 270 -33.64 1.10 12.56
CA ASN A 270 -33.23 2.11 11.59
C ASN A 270 -31.86 1.80 10.98
N ARG A 271 -31.71 0.64 10.34
CA ARG A 271 -30.53 0.39 9.51
C ARG A 271 -30.60 1.27 8.27
N PRO A 272 -29.56 2.11 7.97
CA PRO A 272 -29.49 2.75 6.67
C PRO A 272 -29.46 1.65 5.60
N LYS A 273 -30.30 1.79 4.57
CA LYS A 273 -30.22 0.88 3.43
C LYS A 273 -28.83 0.99 2.85
N PRO A 274 -28.17 -0.15 2.53
CA PRO A 274 -26.89 -0.13 1.83
C PRO A 274 -27.08 0.71 0.56
N ILE A 275 -26.18 1.63 0.30
CA ILE A 275 -26.05 2.20 -1.04
C ILE A 275 -25.59 1.00 -1.89
N GLU A 276 -26.50 0.47 -2.72
CA GLU A 276 -26.10 -0.44 -3.78
C GLU A 276 -25.15 0.36 -4.66
N ILE A 277 -23.85 0.14 -4.48
CA ILE A 277 -22.88 0.52 -5.48
C ILE A 277 -23.20 -0.41 -6.63
N ASP A 278 -23.89 0.11 -7.65
CA ASP A 278 -23.93 -0.55 -8.94
C ASP A 278 -22.49 -0.89 -9.28
N THR A 279 -22.16 -2.15 -9.10
CA THR A 279 -20.95 -2.72 -9.69
C THR A 279 -21.17 -2.49 -11.18
N ILE A 280 -20.52 -1.46 -11.72
CA ILE A 280 -20.34 -1.35 -13.15
C ILE A 280 -19.54 -2.61 -13.50
N THR A 281 -20.27 -3.69 -13.76
CA THR A 281 -19.79 -4.80 -14.54
C THR A 281 -19.63 -4.22 -15.94
N GLU A 282 -18.46 -3.60 -16.19
CA GLU A 282 -17.95 -3.50 -17.54
C GLU A 282 -17.96 -4.93 -18.06
N SER A 283 -18.96 -5.23 -18.91
CA SER A 283 -18.98 -6.40 -19.73
C SER A 283 -17.73 -6.32 -20.61
N VAL A 284 -16.68 -7.01 -20.18
CA VAL A 284 -15.57 -7.37 -21.06
C VAL A 284 -16.21 -8.29 -22.09
N GLU A 285 -16.54 -7.75 -23.25
CA GLU A 285 -16.77 -8.52 -24.45
C GLU A 285 -15.51 -9.37 -24.68
N THR A 286 -15.62 -10.64 -24.31
CA THR A 286 -14.68 -11.65 -24.75
C THR A 286 -14.86 -11.78 -26.26
N THR A 287 -14.01 -11.10 -27.02
CA THR A 287 -13.79 -11.41 -28.41
C THR A 287 -13.11 -12.78 -28.43
N ASP A 288 -13.89 -13.81 -28.78
CA ASP A 288 -13.40 -15.12 -29.16
C ASP A 288 -12.42 -14.96 -30.34
N TYR A 289 -11.15 -15.12 -30.06
CA TYR A 289 -10.17 -15.38 -31.11
C TYR A 289 -10.18 -16.88 -31.39
N GLU A 290 -10.92 -17.28 -32.42
CA GLU A 290 -10.76 -18.56 -33.11
C GLU A 290 -9.33 -18.66 -33.62
N TYR A 291 -8.57 -19.57 -33.05
CA TYR A 291 -7.32 -20.05 -33.65
C TYR A 291 -7.70 -21.04 -34.75
N GLU A 292 -7.61 -20.59 -35.99
CA GLU A 292 -7.56 -21.51 -37.13
C GLU A 292 -6.17 -22.18 -37.11
N ASP A 293 -6.18 -23.48 -36.87
CA ASP A 293 -5.05 -24.39 -37.17
C ASP A 293 -4.90 -24.49 -38.68
N GLU A 294 -3.86 -23.89 -39.24
CA GLU A 294 -3.36 -24.26 -40.58
C GLU A 294 -1.87 -24.68 -40.49
N PHE A 295 -1.67 -26.00 -40.69
CA PHE A 295 -0.51 -26.76 -41.19
C PHE A 295 0.88 -26.50 -40.62
#